data_becf2c274bd4a83e007bf7a95d585e1a
#
_entry.id   becf2c274bd4a83e007bf7a95d585e1a
#
_cell.length_a   1.000
_cell.length_b   1.000
_cell.length_c   1.000
_cell.angle_alpha   90.00
_cell.angle_beta   90.00
_cell.angle_gamma   90.00
#
_symmetry.space_group_name_H-M   'P 1'
#
loop_
_entity.id
_entity.type
_entity.pdbx_description
1 polymer ?
#
loop_
_entity_poly.entity_id
_entity_poly.type
_entity_poly.pdbx_seq_one_letter_code
_entity_poly.pdbx_strand_id
1 'polypeptide(L)'
;AGVPKEEREERLKRYISMVSLNGFENKYPAQLSGGMRQRAGIARTLAMNPKVILMDEPFSAVDHLTKCTLQEELINIRQAENKTVLFVTHDINEAVFLADRVVLLSPRPSTIQKIYEIPLEQKRGRSDPLLLKIAAEIAKDINSGGQDIPNNYWGNL
;
A
#
# COMPACT_ATOMS: atom_id res chain seq x y z
N ALA A 1 10.84 8.52 22.36
CA ALA A 1 11.15 8.20 23.73
C ALA A 1 11.87 6.83 23.77
N GLY A 2 13.11 6.76 24.26
CA GLY A 2 13.74 5.51 24.72
C GLY A 2 14.49 4.64 23.73
N VAL A 3 14.46 4.89 22.42
CA VAL A 3 15.24 4.10 21.45
C VAL A 3 16.69 4.58 21.44
N PRO A 4 17.69 3.67 21.61
CA PRO A 4 19.11 4.01 21.54
C PRO A 4 19.45 4.71 20.21
N LYS A 5 20.44 5.60 20.22
CA LYS A 5 20.82 6.40 19.05
C LYS A 5 21.22 5.51 17.87
N GLU A 6 22.01 4.49 18.13
CA GLU A 6 22.51 3.54 17.12
C GLU A 6 21.35 2.80 16.44
N GLU A 7 20.40 2.25 17.21
CA GLU A 7 19.23 1.56 16.68
C GLU A 7 18.35 2.51 15.85
N ARG A 8 18.22 3.76 16.27
CA ARG A 8 17.46 4.77 15.53
C ARG A 8 18.12 5.11 14.20
N GLU A 9 19.44 5.24 14.16
CA GLU A 9 20.18 5.51 12.93
C GLU A 9 20.13 4.34 11.96
N GLU A 10 20.21 3.11 12.45
CA GLU A 10 20.05 1.90 11.64
C GLU A 10 18.66 1.81 11.02
N ARG A 11 17.60 2.04 11.81
CA ARG A 11 16.23 2.08 11.30
C ARG A 11 16.03 3.15 10.23
N LEU A 12 16.57 4.35 10.45
CA LEU A 12 16.48 5.44 9.47
C LEU A 12 17.15 5.07 8.16
N LYS A 13 18.38 4.53 8.20
CA LYS A 13 19.11 4.09 7.01
C LYS A 13 18.33 3.03 6.25
N ARG A 14 17.81 2.01 6.95
CA ARG A 14 17.00 0.93 6.37
C ARG A 14 15.80 1.49 5.61
N TYR A 15 14.98 2.32 6.26
CA TYR A 15 13.74 2.80 5.63
C TYR A 15 13.98 3.87 4.56
N ILE A 16 14.99 4.71 4.68
CA ILE A 16 15.40 5.65 3.62
C ILE A 16 15.84 4.88 2.36
N SER A 17 16.64 3.84 2.53
CA SER A 17 17.04 2.97 1.41
C SER A 17 15.86 2.26 0.77
N MET A 18 14.97 1.69 1.58
CA MET A 18 13.76 0.99 1.14
C MET A 18 12.88 1.86 0.24
N VAL A 19 12.70 3.13 0.59
CA VAL A 19 11.90 4.07 -0.19
C VAL A 19 12.70 4.79 -1.29
N SER A 20 13.93 4.36 -1.57
CA SER A 20 14.82 4.94 -2.59
C SER A 20 15.02 6.45 -2.44
N LEU A 21 15.33 6.89 -1.21
CA LEU A 21 15.62 8.28 -0.86
C LEU A 21 17.07 8.50 -0.41
N ASN A 22 17.99 7.56 -0.71
CA ASN A 22 19.40 7.73 -0.44
C ASN A 22 19.96 8.98 -1.14
N GLY A 23 20.73 9.81 -0.41
CA GLY A 23 21.25 11.08 -0.88
C GLY A 23 20.29 12.27 -0.71
N PHE A 24 19.09 12.03 -0.21
CA PHE A 24 18.08 13.06 0.07
C PHE A 24 17.81 13.25 1.56
N GLU A 25 18.59 12.62 2.44
CA GLU A 25 18.39 12.58 3.90
C GLU A 25 18.34 13.98 4.54
N ASN A 26 19.11 14.92 3.98
CA ASN A 26 19.25 16.29 4.49
C ASN A 26 18.38 17.31 3.70
N LYS A 27 17.51 16.85 2.81
CA LYS A 27 16.62 17.74 2.05
C LYS A 27 15.36 18.08 2.82
N TYR A 28 14.97 19.35 2.75
CA TYR A 28 13.69 19.79 3.31
C TYR A 28 12.51 19.35 2.41
N PRO A 29 11.31 19.19 2.96
CA PRO A 29 10.13 18.78 2.19
C PRO A 29 9.86 19.62 0.94
N ALA A 30 10.13 20.92 0.98
CA ALA A 30 9.99 21.82 -0.18
C ALA A 30 10.97 21.52 -1.34
N GLN A 31 12.05 20.79 -1.07
CA GLN A 31 13.06 20.39 -2.06
C GLN A 31 12.79 19.00 -2.67
N LEU A 32 11.72 18.33 -2.22
CA LEU A 32 11.34 17.00 -2.66
C LEU A 32 10.16 17.08 -3.64
N SER A 33 10.13 16.18 -4.62
CA SER A 33 8.95 15.99 -5.47
C SER A 33 7.75 15.46 -4.67
N GLY A 34 6.54 15.49 -5.25
CA GLY A 34 5.34 14.93 -4.63
C GLY A 34 5.51 13.46 -4.23
N GLY A 35 5.98 12.63 -5.16
CA GLY A 35 6.26 11.21 -4.91
C GLY A 35 7.38 11.00 -3.88
N MET A 36 8.43 11.83 -3.86
CA MET A 36 9.48 11.75 -2.82
C MET A 36 8.93 12.09 -1.43
N ARG A 37 8.06 13.10 -1.33
CA ARG A 37 7.40 13.45 -0.06
C ARG A 37 6.52 12.30 0.44
N GLN A 38 5.78 11.65 -0.47
CA GLN A 38 4.93 10.50 -0.13
C GLN A 38 5.77 9.34 0.37
N ARG A 39 6.85 9.00 -0.31
CA ARG A 39 7.81 7.96 0.10
C ARG A 39 8.48 8.28 1.45
N ALA A 40 8.86 9.53 1.70
CA ALA A 40 9.38 9.96 2.99
C ALA A 40 8.34 9.80 4.12
N GLY A 41 7.07 10.04 3.83
CA GLY A 41 5.95 9.79 4.76
C GLY A 41 5.83 8.31 5.14
N ILE A 42 5.97 7.40 4.17
CA ILE A 42 5.98 5.96 4.41
C ILE A 42 7.17 5.57 5.28
N ALA A 43 8.39 6.00 4.94
CA ALA A 43 9.59 5.72 5.72
C ALA A 43 9.47 6.20 7.16
N ARG A 44 8.94 7.41 7.37
CA ARG A 44 8.69 7.98 8.71
C ARG A 44 7.73 7.12 9.52
N THR A 45 6.63 6.67 8.91
CA THR A 45 5.63 5.83 9.59
C THR A 45 6.24 4.50 10.02
N LEU A 46 6.99 3.85 9.14
CA LEU A 46 7.66 2.57 9.44
C LEU A 46 8.77 2.70 10.48
N ALA A 47 9.53 3.81 10.45
CA ALA A 47 10.61 4.07 11.41
C ALA A 47 10.11 4.21 12.85
N MET A 48 8.86 4.63 13.06
CA MET A 48 8.23 4.70 14.37
C MET A 48 7.88 3.32 14.96
N ASN A 49 7.98 2.27 14.16
CA ASN A 49 7.70 0.88 14.52
C ASN A 49 6.33 0.67 15.21
N PRO A 50 5.22 1.18 14.66
CA PRO A 50 3.90 1.01 15.25
C PRO A 50 3.42 -0.44 15.10
N LYS A 51 2.50 -0.89 15.96
CA LYS A 51 1.81 -2.19 15.81
C LYS A 51 0.73 -2.15 14.72
N VAL A 52 0.09 -0.99 14.55
CA VAL A 52 -0.96 -0.76 13.55
C VAL A 52 -0.52 0.39 12.66
N ILE A 53 -0.57 0.20 11.35
CA ILE A 53 -0.22 1.18 10.34
C ILE A 53 -1.49 1.53 9.56
N LEU A 54 -1.79 2.82 9.46
CA LEU A 54 -2.88 3.34 8.63
C LEU A 54 -2.28 4.02 7.41
N MET A 55 -2.68 3.59 6.23
CA MET A 55 -2.22 4.13 4.94
C MET A 55 -3.43 4.50 4.08
N ASP A 56 -3.48 5.77 3.69
CA ASP A 56 -4.52 6.30 2.80
C ASP A 56 -3.87 6.71 1.49
N GLU A 57 -4.18 6.00 0.40
CA GLU A 57 -3.63 6.20 -0.95
C GLU A 57 -2.09 6.37 -0.99
N PRO A 58 -1.29 5.51 -0.31
CA PRO A 58 0.14 5.79 -0.06
C PRO A 58 1.00 5.74 -1.33
N PHE A 59 0.49 5.23 -2.43
CA PHE A 59 1.24 5.09 -3.68
C PHE A 59 0.69 5.93 -4.84
N SER A 60 -0.28 6.82 -4.59
CA SER A 60 -0.97 7.60 -5.63
C SER A 60 -0.06 8.53 -6.45
N ALA A 61 1.04 9.03 -5.87
CA ALA A 61 2.01 9.90 -6.54
C ALA A 61 3.37 9.22 -6.80
N VAL A 62 3.42 7.89 -6.73
CA VAL A 62 4.64 7.09 -6.92
C VAL A 62 4.61 6.47 -8.32
N ASP A 63 5.76 6.49 -9.02
CA ASP A 63 5.90 5.82 -10.31
C ASP A 63 5.75 4.31 -10.19
N HIS A 64 5.37 3.65 -11.28
CA HIS A 64 5.00 2.24 -11.29
C HIS A 64 6.09 1.30 -10.76
N LEU A 65 7.35 1.49 -11.18
CA LEU A 65 8.45 0.59 -10.76
C LEU A 65 8.75 0.73 -9.27
N THR A 66 8.86 1.96 -8.80
CA THR A 66 9.04 2.24 -7.37
C THR A 66 7.87 1.73 -6.53
N LYS A 67 6.63 1.90 -7.03
CA LYS A 67 5.43 1.39 -6.38
C LYS A 67 5.49 -0.14 -6.22
N CYS A 68 5.88 -0.88 -7.25
CA CYS A 68 6.03 -2.33 -7.18
C CYS A 68 7.01 -2.76 -6.09
N THR A 69 8.17 -2.12 -6.02
CA THR A 69 9.20 -2.39 -5.01
C THR A 69 8.68 -2.08 -3.60
N LEU A 70 8.01 -0.93 -3.41
CA LEU A 70 7.48 -0.55 -2.10
C LEU A 70 6.37 -1.49 -1.60
N GLN A 71 5.54 -2.00 -2.50
CA GLN A 71 4.49 -2.97 -2.17
C GLN A 71 5.10 -4.29 -1.70
N GLU A 72 6.13 -4.80 -2.37
CA GLU A 72 6.86 -6.01 -1.96
C GLU A 72 7.53 -5.84 -0.60
N GLU A 73 8.19 -4.69 -0.38
CA GLU A 73 8.80 -4.39 0.91
C GLU A 73 7.77 -4.25 2.04
N LEU A 74 6.59 -3.69 1.75
CA LEU A 74 5.51 -3.60 2.74
C LEU A 74 5.01 -4.99 3.15
N ILE A 75 4.88 -5.92 2.20
CA ILE A 75 4.55 -7.32 2.49
C ILE A 75 5.62 -7.95 3.37
N ASN A 76 6.90 -7.79 3.01
CA ASN A 76 8.04 -8.34 3.76
C ASN A 76 8.05 -7.82 5.21
N ILE A 77 7.88 -6.51 5.42
CA ILE A 77 7.84 -5.90 6.76
C ILE A 77 6.66 -6.43 7.55
N ARG A 78 5.46 -6.50 6.95
CA ARG A 78 4.28 -7.00 7.61
C ARG A 78 4.48 -8.44 8.11
N GLN A 79 5.04 -9.30 7.26
CA GLN A 79 5.31 -10.70 7.59
C GLN A 79 6.39 -10.84 8.68
N ALA A 80 7.52 -10.14 8.52
CA ALA A 80 8.65 -10.22 9.43
C ALA A 80 8.35 -9.65 10.83
N GLU A 81 7.53 -8.59 10.89
CA GLU A 81 7.28 -7.83 12.11
C GLU A 81 5.86 -8.01 12.68
N ASN A 82 5.07 -8.91 12.08
CA ASN A 82 3.67 -9.23 12.48
C ASN A 82 2.81 -7.97 12.72
N LYS A 83 2.84 -7.05 11.77
CA LYS A 83 2.10 -5.78 11.84
C LYS A 83 0.70 -5.89 11.26
N THR A 84 -0.21 -5.12 11.84
CA THR A 84 -1.53 -4.87 11.24
C THR A 84 -1.44 -3.64 10.36
N VAL A 85 -1.86 -3.75 9.10
CA VAL A 85 -1.91 -2.63 8.15
C VAL A 85 -3.34 -2.44 7.68
N LEU A 86 -3.89 -1.25 7.89
CA LEU A 86 -5.12 -0.81 7.24
C LEU A 86 -4.73 0.07 6.06
N PHE A 87 -5.03 -0.43 4.86
CA PHE A 87 -4.63 0.18 3.61
C PHE A 87 -5.87 0.60 2.82
N VAL A 88 -5.98 1.88 2.52
CA VAL A 88 -7.06 2.43 1.68
C VAL A 88 -6.51 2.70 0.30
N THR A 89 -7.17 2.18 -0.72
CA THR A 89 -6.83 2.41 -2.14
C THR A 89 -8.07 2.27 -3.01
N HIS A 90 -8.04 2.91 -4.16
CA HIS A 90 -9.02 2.68 -5.24
C HIS A 90 -8.50 1.69 -6.30
N ASP A 91 -7.25 1.24 -6.20
CA ASP A 91 -6.66 0.27 -7.13
C ASP A 91 -6.93 -1.16 -6.63
N ILE A 92 -7.78 -1.89 -7.35
CA ILE A 92 -8.16 -3.27 -7.00
C ILE A 92 -6.95 -4.20 -7.00
N ASN A 93 -6.02 -4.01 -7.94
CA ASN A 93 -4.83 -4.86 -8.03
C ASN A 93 -3.89 -4.64 -6.83
N GLU A 94 -3.78 -3.40 -6.34
CA GLU A 94 -3.09 -3.13 -5.06
C GLU A 94 -3.77 -3.84 -3.90
N ALA A 95 -5.08 -3.72 -3.80
CA ALA A 95 -5.84 -4.30 -2.70
C ALA A 95 -5.64 -5.81 -2.63
N VAL A 96 -5.84 -6.55 -3.75
CA VAL A 96 -5.68 -8.01 -3.76
C VAL A 96 -4.24 -8.47 -3.62
N PHE A 97 -3.27 -7.67 -4.06
CA PHE A 97 -1.85 -8.01 -3.94
C PHE A 97 -1.34 -7.86 -2.50
N LEU A 98 -1.78 -6.82 -1.79
CA LEU A 98 -1.25 -6.46 -0.47
C LEU A 98 -2.02 -7.10 0.69
N ALA A 99 -3.35 -7.23 0.57
CA ALA A 99 -4.20 -7.53 1.70
C ALA A 99 -4.38 -9.02 1.97
N ASP A 100 -4.71 -9.35 3.22
CA ASP A 100 -5.24 -10.65 3.63
C ASP A 100 -6.77 -10.67 3.49
N ARG A 101 -7.37 -9.49 3.62
CA ARG A 101 -8.81 -9.25 3.42
C ARG A 101 -9.02 -7.94 2.71
N VAL A 102 -9.89 -7.93 1.72
CA VAL A 102 -10.34 -6.72 1.03
C VAL A 102 -11.77 -6.42 1.46
N VAL A 103 -11.99 -5.22 1.97
CA VAL A 103 -13.31 -4.73 2.37
C VAL A 103 -13.81 -3.77 1.31
N LEU A 104 -14.85 -4.17 0.58
CA LEU A 104 -15.52 -3.32 -0.40
C LEU A 104 -16.55 -2.44 0.31
N LEU A 105 -16.45 -1.14 0.09
CA LEU A 105 -17.40 -0.16 0.62
C LEU A 105 -18.41 0.25 -0.48
N SER A 106 -19.66 0.47 -0.08
CA SER A 106 -20.67 1.04 -0.96
C SER A 106 -20.43 2.53 -1.23
N PRO A 107 -21.07 3.12 -2.27
CA PRO A 107 -21.18 4.56 -2.41
C PRO A 107 -21.80 5.23 -1.16
N ARG A 108 -21.69 6.55 -1.06
CA ARG A 108 -22.23 7.31 0.08
C ARG A 108 -23.76 7.16 0.24
N PRO A 109 -24.24 6.95 1.48
CA PRO A 109 -23.51 6.75 2.73
C PRO A 109 -22.80 5.38 2.74
N SER A 110 -21.47 5.39 2.99
CA SER A 110 -20.63 4.21 2.86
C SER A 110 -20.89 3.19 3.96
N THR A 111 -21.19 1.95 3.54
CA THR A 111 -21.31 0.78 4.40
C THR A 111 -20.44 -0.35 3.84
N ILE A 112 -20.16 -1.36 4.66
CA ILE A 112 -19.47 -2.56 4.16
C ILE A 112 -20.43 -3.30 3.23
N GLN A 113 -20.07 -3.41 1.95
CA GLN A 113 -20.83 -4.12 0.94
C GLN A 113 -20.44 -5.59 0.92
N LYS A 114 -19.14 -5.89 0.92
CA LYS A 114 -18.62 -7.25 0.90
C LYS A 114 -17.21 -7.32 1.46
N ILE A 115 -16.83 -8.48 1.97
CA ILE A 115 -15.47 -8.78 2.41
C ILE A 115 -14.97 -9.98 1.59
N TYR A 116 -13.77 -9.85 1.04
CA TYR A 116 -13.09 -10.91 0.30
C TYR A 116 -11.89 -11.37 1.12
N GLU A 117 -11.83 -12.66 1.41
CA GLU A 117 -10.64 -13.29 1.98
C GLU A 117 -9.65 -13.58 0.86
N ILE A 118 -8.41 -13.12 1.01
CA ILE A 118 -7.34 -13.37 0.05
C ILE A 118 -6.46 -14.49 0.59
N PRO A 119 -6.45 -15.67 -0.02
CA PRO A 119 -5.60 -16.78 0.43
C PRO A 119 -4.13 -16.38 0.42
N LEU A 120 -3.48 -16.53 1.57
CA LEU A 120 -2.09 -16.16 1.76
C LEU A 120 -1.17 -17.30 1.34
N GLU A 121 -0.60 -17.22 0.16
CA GLU A 121 0.64 -17.94 -0.13
C GLU A 121 1.86 -17.05 0.19
N GLN A 122 2.97 -17.66 0.62
CA GLN A 122 4.15 -16.92 1.09
C GLN A 122 4.82 -16.04 0.02
N LYS A 123 4.55 -16.29 -1.27
CA LYS A 123 5.03 -15.46 -2.40
C LYS A 123 3.89 -15.25 -3.39
N ARG A 124 3.29 -14.07 -3.36
CA ARG A 124 2.29 -13.66 -4.34
C ARG A 124 2.96 -13.17 -5.62
N GLY A 125 2.68 -13.84 -6.74
CA GLY A 125 2.99 -13.28 -8.05
C GLY A 125 1.90 -12.28 -8.47
N ARG A 126 2.26 -11.15 -9.07
CA ARG A 126 1.27 -10.17 -9.58
C ARG A 126 0.37 -10.76 -10.67
N SER A 127 0.84 -11.81 -11.34
CA SER A 127 0.10 -12.54 -12.38
C SER A 127 -0.53 -13.84 -11.84
N ASP A 128 -0.70 -13.97 -10.53
CA ASP A 128 -1.33 -15.15 -9.93
C ASP A 128 -2.79 -15.25 -10.43
N PRO A 129 -3.19 -16.38 -11.06
CA PRO A 129 -4.54 -16.54 -11.60
C PRO A 129 -5.63 -16.39 -10.54
N LEU A 130 -5.35 -16.75 -9.28
CA LEU A 130 -6.29 -16.61 -8.19
C LEU A 130 -6.51 -15.13 -7.83
N LEU A 131 -5.43 -14.34 -7.74
CA LEU A 131 -5.53 -12.91 -7.48
C LEU A 131 -6.27 -12.19 -8.61
N LEU A 132 -5.98 -12.54 -9.87
CA LEU A 132 -6.68 -12.00 -11.04
C LEU A 132 -8.18 -12.33 -11.02
N LYS A 133 -8.54 -13.56 -10.64
CA LYS A 133 -9.94 -13.96 -10.48
C LYS A 133 -10.66 -13.16 -9.39
N ILE A 134 -10.03 -12.98 -8.24
CA ILE A 134 -10.61 -12.20 -7.13
C ILE A 134 -10.72 -10.72 -7.55
N ALA A 135 -9.72 -10.16 -8.20
CA ALA A 135 -9.77 -8.79 -8.71
C ALA A 135 -10.94 -8.59 -9.69
N ALA A 136 -11.15 -9.54 -10.61
CA ALA A 136 -12.28 -9.49 -11.54
C ALA A 136 -13.65 -9.61 -10.84
N GLU A 137 -13.75 -10.39 -9.76
CA GLU A 137 -14.95 -10.48 -8.94
C GLU A 137 -15.25 -9.16 -8.22
N ILE A 138 -14.23 -8.55 -7.59
CA ILE A 138 -14.34 -7.23 -6.95
C ILE A 138 -14.80 -6.19 -7.97
N ALA A 139 -14.17 -6.16 -9.15
CA ALA A 139 -14.54 -5.26 -10.24
C ALA A 139 -16.00 -5.41 -10.66
N LYS A 140 -16.48 -6.65 -10.77
CA LYS A 140 -17.89 -6.93 -11.08
C LYS A 140 -18.83 -6.41 -9.99
N ASP A 141 -18.50 -6.62 -8.72
CA ASP A 141 -19.33 -6.19 -7.61
C ASP A 141 -19.39 -4.67 -7.46
N ILE A 142 -18.30 -3.96 -7.76
CA ILE A 142 -18.29 -2.49 -7.86
C ILE A 142 -19.26 -2.02 -8.94
N ASN A 143 -19.21 -2.62 -10.14
CA ASN A 143 -20.08 -2.23 -11.27
C ASN A 143 -21.55 -2.58 -11.06
N SER A 144 -21.86 -3.64 -10.31
CA SER A 144 -23.24 -4.05 -10.01
C SER A 144 -23.86 -3.28 -8.83
N GLY A 145 -23.04 -2.72 -7.95
CA GLY A 145 -23.49 -1.92 -6.79
C GLY A 145 -23.54 -0.41 -7.02
N GLY A 146 -23.06 0.09 -8.17
CA GLY A 146 -23.01 1.50 -8.52
C GLY A 146 -23.66 1.79 -9.86
N GLN A 147 -24.82 2.42 -9.86
CA GLN A 147 -25.22 3.24 -10.99
C GLN A 147 -24.22 4.39 -11.09
N ASP A 148 -23.56 4.55 -12.26
CA ASP A 148 -22.69 5.64 -12.66
C ASP A 148 -21.29 5.76 -11.97
N ILE A 149 -20.42 4.77 -12.20
CA ILE A 149 -18.96 5.02 -12.17
C ILE A 149 -18.52 5.29 -13.63
N PRO A 150 -17.92 6.46 -13.92
CA PRO A 150 -17.44 6.75 -15.27
C PRO A 150 -16.43 5.68 -15.72
N ASN A 151 -16.57 5.23 -16.96
CA ASN A 151 -15.79 4.16 -17.61
C ASN A 151 -14.26 4.42 -17.69
N ASN A 152 -13.78 5.56 -17.15
CA ASN A 152 -12.38 6.01 -17.21
C ASN A 152 -11.48 5.39 -16.10
N TYR A 153 -12.05 4.61 -15.19
CA TYR A 153 -11.27 3.94 -14.12
C TYR A 153 -10.59 2.64 -14.56
N TRP A 154 -10.91 2.13 -15.75
CA TRP A 154 -10.43 0.86 -16.26
C TRP A 154 -9.35 1.02 -17.34
N GLY A 155 -8.42 1.96 -17.13
CA GLY A 155 -7.28 2.16 -18.00
C GLY A 155 -6.39 0.93 -18.05
N ASN A 156 -6.45 0.21 -19.17
CA ASN A 156 -5.54 -0.84 -19.65
C ASN A 156 -5.34 -2.06 -18.71
N LEU A 157 -6.28 -3.00 -18.76
CA LEU A 157 -6.01 -4.41 -18.54
C LEU A 157 -5.35 -5.04 -19.78
#